data_8c590167bdbfb3e9cb81bfb84bb67528
#
_entry.id   8c590167bdbfb3e9cb81bfb84bb67528
#
_cell.length_a   1.000
_cell.length_b   1.000
_cell.length_c   1.000
_cell.angle_alpha   90.00
_cell.angle_beta   90.00
_cell.angle_gamma   90.00
#
_symmetry.space_group_name_H-M   'P 1'
#
loop_
_entity.id
_entity.type
_entity.pdbx_description
1 polymer ?
#
loop_
_entity_poly.entity_id
_entity_poly.type
_entity_poly.pdbx_seq_one_letter_code
_entity_poly.pdbx_strand_id
1 'polypeptide(L)'
;MYSSIVTTTLTILTSFVILLLILMPYLLRGLGLHPSYAGNVFNLENKSALIISTSHGLLNYPGQTTGKKSGLASHELTAPYYEFVDANMKVDIASIKGGEIPVDPLTISYFVKSSSDKRFYKDESALKKLNNALKIDDVNFTSYDVIFISGGWGGAYDLGTSDTLARGISDAYYAGSIIGAICHGPLGLINAKDLNGRTLIKDRRITGVTNCLLYTSPSPRDSRK
;
A
#
# COMPACT_ATOMS: atom_id res chain seq x y z
N MET A 1 55.47 5.85 4.74
CA MET A 1 54.72 7.07 5.07
C MET A 1 53.52 7.28 4.14
N TYR A 2 53.67 7.29 2.82
CA TYR A 2 52.55 7.50 1.86
C TYR A 2 51.47 6.40 1.93
N SER A 3 51.85 5.15 2.00
CA SER A 3 50.95 3.98 2.12
C SER A 3 50.09 4.04 3.40
N SER A 4 50.66 4.46 4.51
CA SER A 4 49.97 4.58 5.81
C SER A 4 48.93 5.71 5.77
N ILE A 5 49.23 6.84 5.14
CA ILE A 5 48.28 7.95 4.99
C ILE A 5 47.11 7.53 4.12
N VAL A 6 47.37 6.87 2.98
CA VAL A 6 46.30 6.41 2.07
C VAL A 6 45.40 5.39 2.77
N THR A 7 45.94 4.41 3.50
CA THR A 7 45.11 3.45 4.23
C THR A 7 44.29 4.11 5.32
N THR A 8 44.85 5.03 6.10
CA THR A 8 44.10 5.76 7.13
C THR A 8 42.96 6.59 6.54
N THR A 9 43.21 7.32 5.45
CA THR A 9 42.19 8.12 4.77
C THR A 9 41.07 7.23 4.22
N LEU A 10 41.39 6.10 3.61
CA LEU A 10 40.42 5.14 3.10
C LEU A 10 39.57 4.56 4.24
N THR A 11 40.19 4.20 5.37
CA THR A 11 39.48 3.68 6.54
C THR A 11 38.49 4.72 7.11
N ILE A 12 38.90 5.98 7.24
CA ILE A 12 38.05 7.07 7.73
C ILE A 12 36.85 7.26 6.77
N LEU A 13 37.11 7.32 5.47
CA LEU A 13 36.06 7.50 4.47
C LEU A 13 35.05 6.35 4.50
N THR A 14 35.55 5.12 4.55
CA THR A 14 34.72 3.92 4.65
C THR A 14 33.85 3.93 5.91
N SER A 15 34.46 4.25 7.06
CA SER A 15 33.74 4.35 8.34
C SER A 15 32.69 5.43 8.31
N PHE A 16 32.95 6.57 7.70
CA PHE A 16 31.99 7.66 7.52
C PHE A 16 30.80 7.25 6.65
N VAL A 17 31.05 6.57 5.53
CA VAL A 17 30.01 6.04 4.63
C VAL A 17 29.14 5.02 5.37
N ILE A 18 29.74 4.10 6.11
CA ILE A 18 29.00 3.10 6.90
C ILE A 18 28.13 3.78 7.95
N LEU A 19 28.67 4.76 8.67
CA LEU A 19 27.93 5.52 9.66
C LEU A 19 26.75 6.26 9.02
N LEU A 20 26.95 6.88 7.87
CA LEU A 20 25.90 7.60 7.12
C LEU A 20 24.80 6.63 6.67
N LEU A 21 25.14 5.45 6.19
CA LEU A 21 24.17 4.42 5.83
C LEU A 21 23.37 3.92 7.05
N ILE A 22 24.00 3.77 8.21
CA ILE A 22 23.33 3.38 9.46
C ILE A 22 22.37 4.48 9.92
N LEU A 23 22.76 5.73 9.81
CA LEU A 23 21.95 6.88 10.26
C LEU A 23 20.86 7.31 9.26
N MET A 24 20.97 6.89 8.00
CA MET A 24 20.05 7.29 6.94
C MET A 24 18.54 7.12 7.29
N PRO A 25 18.09 5.98 7.86
CA PRO A 25 16.67 5.84 8.23
C PRO A 25 16.21 6.85 9.28
N TYR A 26 17.07 7.24 10.19
CA TYR A 26 16.77 8.23 11.22
C TYR A 26 16.70 9.64 10.62
N LEU A 27 17.60 9.95 9.70
CA LEU A 27 17.59 11.21 8.95
C LEU A 27 16.31 11.34 8.11
N LEU A 28 15.95 10.31 7.36
CA LEU A 28 14.74 10.29 6.54
C LEU A 28 13.46 10.49 7.39
N ARG A 29 13.40 9.87 8.57
CA ARG A 29 12.29 10.09 9.50
C ARG A 29 12.24 11.52 10.03
N GLY A 30 13.40 12.10 10.36
CA GLY A 30 13.49 13.51 10.74
C GLY A 30 13.04 14.46 9.63
N LEU A 31 13.18 14.06 8.38
CA LEU A 31 12.69 14.79 7.20
C LEU A 31 11.21 14.49 6.86
N GLY A 32 10.51 13.74 7.69
CA GLY A 32 9.08 13.47 7.58
C GLY A 32 8.69 12.16 6.90
N LEU A 33 9.63 11.24 6.69
CA LEU A 33 9.29 9.89 6.26
C LEU A 33 8.60 9.15 7.42
N HIS A 34 7.36 8.72 7.21
CA HIS A 34 6.51 8.05 8.20
C HIS A 34 6.28 8.88 9.48
N PRO A 35 5.59 10.04 9.37
CA PRO A 35 5.26 10.84 10.54
C PRO A 35 4.40 10.03 11.51
N SER A 36 4.60 10.25 12.81
CA SER A 36 3.74 9.66 13.82
C SER A 36 2.44 10.46 13.93
N TYR A 37 1.32 9.74 14.07
CA TYR A 37 0.05 10.37 14.40
C TYR A 37 0.02 10.77 15.88
N ALA A 38 -0.35 12.03 16.15
CA ALA A 38 -0.45 12.58 17.51
C ALA A 38 -1.88 13.01 17.86
N GLY A 39 -2.88 12.48 17.14
CA GLY A 39 -4.29 12.80 17.36
C GLY A 39 -4.97 11.92 18.41
N ASN A 40 -6.29 12.01 18.46
CA ASN A 40 -7.11 11.25 19.41
C ASN A 40 -7.05 9.74 19.10
N VAL A 41 -6.94 8.95 20.15
CA VAL A 41 -7.12 7.49 20.07
C VAL A 41 -8.61 7.20 20.28
N PHE A 42 -9.20 6.45 19.35
CA PHE A 42 -10.60 6.05 19.39
C PHE A 42 -10.70 4.57 19.79
N ASN A 43 -11.73 4.23 20.55
CA ASN A 43 -12.13 2.83 20.74
C ASN A 43 -13.32 2.54 19.81
N LEU A 44 -13.11 1.69 18.82
CA LEU A 44 -14.08 1.31 17.80
C LEU A 44 -14.41 -0.18 17.90
N GLU A 45 -14.52 -0.68 19.14
CA GLU A 45 -14.98 -2.03 19.41
C GLU A 45 -16.32 -2.29 18.72
N ASN A 46 -16.50 -3.47 18.16
CA ASN A 46 -17.64 -3.87 17.31
C ASN A 46 -17.68 -3.22 15.92
N LYS A 47 -16.66 -2.47 15.51
CA LYS A 47 -16.48 -2.00 14.15
C LYS A 47 -15.52 -2.91 13.37
N SER A 48 -15.70 -2.94 12.06
CA SER A 48 -14.91 -3.78 11.16
C SER A 48 -14.29 -2.97 10.02
N ALA A 49 -13.05 -3.32 9.68
CA ALA A 49 -12.34 -2.74 8.55
C ALA A 49 -11.89 -3.83 7.58
N LEU A 50 -11.99 -3.54 6.29
CA LEU A 50 -11.44 -4.33 5.21
C LEU A 50 -10.32 -3.53 4.55
N ILE A 51 -9.11 -4.11 4.51
CA ILE A 51 -8.00 -3.54 3.73
C ILE A 51 -7.86 -4.33 2.44
N ILE A 52 -7.98 -3.64 1.30
CA ILE A 52 -7.90 -4.25 -0.02
C ILE A 52 -6.56 -3.90 -0.66
N SER A 53 -5.92 -4.90 -1.26
CA SER A 53 -4.65 -4.75 -1.96
C SER A 53 -4.67 -5.38 -3.35
N THR A 54 -3.59 -5.12 -4.09
CA THR A 54 -3.32 -5.75 -5.39
C THR A 54 -2.98 -7.23 -5.25
N SER A 55 -3.23 -7.98 -6.31
CA SER A 55 -2.66 -9.33 -6.52
C SER A 55 -1.58 -9.33 -7.61
N HIS A 56 -1.22 -8.18 -8.15
CA HIS A 56 -0.23 -8.07 -9.21
C HIS A 56 1.16 -7.77 -8.63
N GLY A 57 2.15 -8.62 -8.93
CA GLY A 57 3.48 -8.60 -8.30
C GLY A 57 4.64 -8.24 -9.23
N LEU A 58 4.39 -7.75 -10.45
CA LEU A 58 5.44 -7.48 -11.43
C LEU A 58 5.25 -6.09 -12.08
N LEU A 59 6.35 -5.41 -12.36
CA LEU A 59 6.38 -4.28 -13.29
C LEU A 59 6.71 -4.84 -14.67
N ASN A 60 5.69 -5.00 -15.50
CA ASN A 60 5.79 -5.57 -16.84
C ASN A 60 4.92 -4.81 -17.84
N TYR A 61 5.27 -4.85 -19.11
CA TYR A 61 4.41 -4.32 -20.16
C TYR A 61 3.23 -5.28 -20.43
N PRO A 62 2.13 -4.76 -20.99
CA PRO A 62 0.99 -5.59 -21.38
C PRO A 62 1.42 -6.79 -22.23
N GLY A 63 0.91 -7.97 -21.88
CA GLY A 63 1.25 -9.23 -22.59
C GLY A 63 2.57 -9.88 -22.16
N GLN A 64 3.40 -9.22 -21.33
CA GLN A 64 4.60 -9.83 -20.77
C GLN A 64 4.29 -10.55 -19.45
N THR A 65 4.94 -11.69 -19.25
CA THR A 65 4.85 -12.50 -18.01
C THR A 65 6.05 -12.32 -17.09
N THR A 66 7.07 -11.56 -17.54
CA THR A 66 8.30 -11.28 -16.80
C THR A 66 8.44 -9.79 -16.56
N GLY A 67 9.05 -9.42 -15.44
CA GLY A 67 9.27 -8.03 -15.07
C GLY A 67 9.98 -7.91 -13.72
N LYS A 68 10.26 -6.69 -13.31
CA LYS A 68 10.81 -6.43 -11.98
C LYS A 68 9.76 -6.75 -10.90
N LYS A 69 10.18 -7.42 -9.81
CA LYS A 69 9.29 -7.66 -8.67
C LYS A 69 8.78 -6.34 -8.08
N SER A 70 7.50 -6.31 -7.79
CA SER A 70 6.79 -5.19 -7.21
C SER A 70 5.53 -5.69 -6.47
N GLY A 71 4.50 -4.86 -6.35
CA GLY A 71 3.25 -5.23 -5.70
C GLY A 71 2.73 -4.13 -4.79
N LEU A 72 2.30 -4.52 -3.60
CA LEU A 72 1.88 -3.66 -2.51
C LEU A 72 3.05 -2.80 -1.98
N ALA A 73 2.83 -1.54 -1.72
CA ALA A 73 3.71 -0.74 -0.88
C ALA A 73 3.42 -1.06 0.60
N SER A 74 4.32 -1.79 1.26
CA SER A 74 4.08 -2.43 2.56
C SER A 74 3.46 -1.50 3.60
N HIS A 75 4.04 -0.32 3.82
CA HIS A 75 3.57 0.64 4.83
C HIS A 75 2.16 1.19 4.56
N GLU A 76 1.68 1.11 3.32
CA GLU A 76 0.33 1.55 2.95
C GLU A 76 -0.77 0.54 3.36
N LEU A 77 -0.36 -0.66 3.73
CA LEU A 77 -1.24 -1.66 4.36
C LEU A 77 -0.98 -1.74 5.87
N THR A 78 0.29 -1.80 6.28
CA THR A 78 0.65 -2.10 7.66
C THR A 78 0.35 -0.94 8.62
N ALA A 79 0.45 0.31 8.16
CA ALA A 79 0.10 1.46 8.98
C ALA A 79 -1.42 1.51 9.25
N PRO A 80 -2.32 1.55 8.26
CA PRO A 80 -3.75 1.53 8.53
C PRO A 80 -4.20 0.25 9.24
N TYR A 81 -3.56 -0.89 9.00
CA TYR A 81 -3.86 -2.12 9.72
C TYR A 81 -3.74 -1.92 11.24
N TYR A 82 -2.65 -1.33 11.71
CA TYR A 82 -2.48 -1.11 13.14
C TYR A 82 -3.27 0.07 13.69
N GLU A 83 -3.56 1.09 12.88
CA GLU A 83 -4.50 2.14 13.29
C GLU A 83 -5.89 1.55 13.58
N PHE A 84 -6.35 0.60 12.78
CA PHE A 84 -7.62 -0.08 13.01
C PHE A 84 -7.55 -1.09 14.16
N VAL A 85 -6.50 -1.91 14.22
CA VAL A 85 -6.32 -2.91 15.30
C VAL A 85 -6.17 -2.24 16.65
N ASP A 86 -5.38 -1.17 16.74
CA ASP A 86 -5.16 -0.43 17.99
C ASP A 86 -6.40 0.37 18.41
N ALA A 87 -7.33 0.65 17.47
CA ALA A 87 -8.67 1.14 17.74
C ALA A 87 -9.68 0.03 18.11
N ASN A 88 -9.23 -1.20 18.32
CA ASN A 88 -10.03 -2.38 18.65
C ASN A 88 -11.02 -2.81 17.55
N MET A 89 -10.78 -2.45 16.30
CA MET A 89 -11.59 -2.93 15.17
C MET A 89 -11.21 -4.37 14.78
N LYS A 90 -12.20 -5.11 14.27
CA LYS A 90 -11.92 -6.33 13.52
C LYS A 90 -11.38 -5.96 12.14
N VAL A 91 -10.18 -6.46 11.78
CA VAL A 91 -9.54 -6.12 10.50
C VAL A 91 -9.36 -7.38 9.67
N ASP A 92 -9.88 -7.34 8.45
CA ASP A 92 -9.62 -8.35 7.43
C ASP A 92 -8.79 -7.76 6.28
N ILE A 93 -8.05 -8.63 5.59
CA ILE A 93 -7.23 -8.26 4.43
C ILE A 93 -7.73 -9.06 3.23
N ALA A 94 -7.96 -8.38 2.12
CA ALA A 94 -8.37 -8.98 0.85
C ALA A 94 -7.45 -8.51 -0.29
N SER A 95 -7.42 -9.28 -1.36
CA SER A 95 -6.80 -8.87 -2.61
C SER A 95 -7.66 -9.30 -3.81
N ILE A 96 -7.36 -8.77 -4.98
CA ILE A 96 -8.15 -9.00 -6.20
C ILE A 96 -8.36 -10.50 -6.46
N LYS A 97 -7.34 -11.33 -6.25
CA LYS A 97 -7.39 -12.77 -6.52
C LYS A 97 -7.40 -13.63 -5.25
N GLY A 98 -7.24 -13.02 -4.08
CA GLY A 98 -6.98 -13.75 -2.83
C GLY A 98 -5.59 -14.37 -2.77
N GLY A 99 -5.31 -15.05 -1.66
CA GLY A 99 -4.02 -15.70 -1.41
C GLY A 99 -2.92 -14.74 -0.99
N GLU A 100 -1.67 -15.07 -1.33
CA GLU A 100 -0.51 -14.27 -0.97
C GLU A 100 -0.51 -12.92 -1.72
N ILE A 101 -0.41 -11.83 -0.97
CA ILE A 101 -0.26 -10.49 -1.54
C ILE A 101 1.20 -10.22 -1.86
N PRO A 102 1.56 -9.94 -3.13
CA PRO A 102 2.92 -9.61 -3.49
C PRO A 102 3.31 -8.24 -2.91
N VAL A 103 4.45 -8.19 -2.23
CA VAL A 103 4.99 -6.96 -1.63
C VAL A 103 6.16 -6.43 -2.45
N ASP A 104 6.19 -5.12 -2.70
CA ASP A 104 7.33 -4.49 -3.36
C ASP A 104 8.56 -4.55 -2.47
N PRO A 105 9.65 -5.22 -2.90
CA PRO A 105 10.86 -5.40 -2.09
C PRO A 105 11.53 -4.10 -1.65
N LEU A 106 11.37 -3.01 -2.40
CA LEU A 106 11.94 -1.71 -2.03
C LEU A 106 11.28 -1.15 -0.78
N THR A 107 9.96 -1.37 -0.61
CA THR A 107 9.19 -0.80 0.50
C THR A 107 9.49 -1.47 1.85
N ILE A 108 10.05 -2.68 1.83
CA ILE A 108 10.49 -3.41 3.02
C ILE A 108 12.00 -3.34 3.23
N SER A 109 12.72 -2.55 2.42
CA SER A 109 14.15 -2.36 2.56
C SER A 109 14.51 -1.62 3.86
N TYR A 110 15.74 -1.76 4.32
CA TYR A 110 16.23 -1.16 5.56
C TYR A 110 15.99 0.36 5.64
N PHE A 111 16.13 1.06 4.52
CA PHE A 111 16.03 2.52 4.48
C PHE A 111 14.58 3.05 4.55
N VAL A 112 13.62 2.28 4.04
CA VAL A 112 12.23 2.71 3.86
C VAL A 112 11.27 2.09 4.88
N LYS A 113 11.63 0.93 5.42
CA LYS A 113 10.78 0.14 6.32
C LYS A 113 10.29 0.96 7.52
N SER A 114 8.96 1.07 7.68
CA SER A 114 8.32 1.82 8.75
C SER A 114 8.31 1.05 10.10
N SER A 115 7.84 1.70 11.16
CA SER A 115 7.60 1.04 12.46
C SER A 115 6.46 0.03 12.39
N SER A 116 5.38 0.36 11.66
CA SER A 116 4.26 -0.55 11.42
C SER A 116 4.68 -1.78 10.62
N ASP A 117 5.55 -1.63 9.60
CA ASP A 117 6.13 -2.78 8.90
C ASP A 117 6.92 -3.68 9.86
N LYS A 118 7.76 -3.09 10.70
CA LYS A 118 8.55 -3.87 11.68
C LYS A 118 7.67 -4.64 12.66
N ARG A 119 6.54 -4.06 13.07
CA ARG A 119 5.53 -4.72 13.92
C ARG A 119 4.85 -5.84 13.14
N PHE A 120 4.38 -5.55 11.92
CA PHE A 120 3.62 -6.46 11.07
C PHE A 120 4.39 -7.73 10.72
N TYR A 121 5.67 -7.60 10.33
CA TYR A 121 6.52 -8.74 9.99
C TYR A 121 7.00 -9.57 11.20
N LYS A 122 6.59 -9.19 12.43
CA LYS A 122 6.76 -9.98 13.67
C LYS A 122 5.45 -10.55 14.19
N ASP A 123 4.32 -10.11 13.65
CA ASP A 123 2.97 -10.52 14.03
C ASP A 123 2.52 -11.67 13.13
N GLU A 124 2.55 -12.90 13.66
CA GLU A 124 2.18 -14.10 12.92
C GLU A 124 0.72 -14.06 12.42
N SER A 125 -0.19 -13.46 13.20
CA SER A 125 -1.60 -13.37 12.83
C SER A 125 -1.80 -12.42 11.66
N ALA A 126 -1.10 -11.30 11.64
CA ALA A 126 -1.12 -10.33 10.55
C ALA A 126 -0.48 -10.90 9.29
N LEU A 127 0.68 -11.58 9.42
CA LEU A 127 1.33 -12.28 8.30
C LEU A 127 0.45 -13.37 7.70
N LYS A 128 -0.27 -14.13 8.53
CA LYS A 128 -1.21 -15.12 8.04
C LYS A 128 -2.30 -14.50 7.17
N LYS A 129 -2.80 -13.31 7.53
CA LYS A 129 -3.79 -12.57 6.72
C LYS A 129 -3.19 -12.04 5.42
N LEU A 130 -1.94 -11.61 5.41
CA LEU A 130 -1.24 -11.17 4.20
C LEU A 130 -1.01 -12.33 3.22
N ASN A 131 -0.60 -13.48 3.74
CA ASN A 131 -0.26 -14.66 2.94
C ASN A 131 -1.50 -15.45 2.48
N ASN A 132 -2.64 -15.25 3.14
CA ASN A 132 -3.91 -15.89 2.85
C ASN A 132 -5.05 -14.85 2.81
N ALA A 133 -4.84 -13.77 2.04
CA ALA A 133 -5.83 -12.73 1.88
C ALA A 133 -7.13 -13.28 1.27
N LEU A 134 -8.24 -12.70 1.69
CA LEU A 134 -9.54 -13.03 1.12
C LEU A 134 -9.56 -12.66 -0.37
N LYS A 135 -10.24 -13.45 -1.19
CA LYS A 135 -10.54 -13.07 -2.56
C LYS A 135 -11.71 -12.08 -2.53
N ILE A 136 -11.59 -10.96 -3.25
CA ILE A 136 -12.66 -9.94 -3.22
C ILE A 136 -13.99 -10.46 -3.73
N ASP A 137 -14.02 -11.49 -4.59
CA ASP A 137 -15.26 -12.09 -5.07
C ASP A 137 -16.05 -12.79 -3.95
N ASP A 138 -15.37 -13.22 -2.88
CA ASP A 138 -15.96 -13.93 -1.74
C ASP A 138 -16.28 -13.00 -0.56
N VAL A 139 -16.04 -11.68 -0.71
CA VAL A 139 -16.22 -10.68 0.35
C VAL A 139 -17.57 -10.02 0.26
N ASN A 140 -18.30 -9.98 1.38
CA ASN A 140 -19.45 -9.09 1.54
C ASN A 140 -18.98 -7.69 1.95
N PHE A 141 -18.85 -6.78 1.00
CA PHE A 141 -18.36 -5.43 1.24
C PHE A 141 -19.23 -4.63 2.20
N THR A 142 -20.55 -4.84 2.19
CA THR A 142 -21.49 -4.08 3.02
C THR A 142 -21.45 -4.47 4.50
N SER A 143 -20.71 -5.52 4.85
CA SER A 143 -20.52 -5.94 6.24
C SER A 143 -19.39 -5.19 6.97
N TYR A 144 -18.66 -4.31 6.28
CA TYR A 144 -17.56 -3.55 6.86
C TYR A 144 -17.93 -2.08 7.05
N ASP A 145 -17.56 -1.52 8.20
CA ASP A 145 -17.74 -0.09 8.50
C ASP A 145 -16.73 0.79 7.75
N VAL A 146 -15.53 0.24 7.52
CA VAL A 146 -14.45 0.93 6.79
C VAL A 146 -13.89 0.01 5.71
N ILE A 147 -13.72 0.54 4.51
CA ILE A 147 -12.95 -0.11 3.44
C ILE A 147 -11.78 0.78 3.09
N PHE A 148 -10.57 0.24 3.17
CA PHE A 148 -9.35 0.95 2.86
C PHE A 148 -8.61 0.25 1.71
N ILE A 149 -8.28 1.01 0.65
CA ILE A 149 -7.59 0.49 -0.53
C ILE A 149 -6.14 0.94 -0.46
N SER A 150 -5.23 0.00 -0.19
CA SER A 150 -3.80 0.22 -0.23
C SER A 150 -3.30 0.32 -1.67
N GLY A 151 -2.20 1.03 -1.85
CA GLY A 151 -1.59 1.20 -3.17
C GLY A 151 -0.39 0.28 -3.40
N GLY A 152 0.66 0.85 -3.94
CA GLY A 152 1.80 0.17 -4.51
C GLY A 152 1.65 0.02 -6.02
N TRP A 153 2.75 -0.23 -6.72
CA TRP A 153 2.76 -0.27 -8.19
C TRP A 153 1.85 -1.35 -8.78
N GLY A 154 1.69 -2.49 -8.07
CA GLY A 154 0.78 -3.55 -8.50
C GLY A 154 -0.66 -3.07 -8.67
N GLY A 155 -1.11 -2.13 -7.82
CA GLY A 155 -2.45 -1.56 -7.88
C GLY A 155 -2.77 -0.84 -9.19
N ALA A 156 -1.75 -0.36 -9.91
CA ALA A 156 -1.94 0.24 -11.24
C ALA A 156 -2.41 -0.76 -12.30
N TYR A 157 -2.21 -2.06 -12.05
CA TYR A 157 -2.52 -3.12 -13.01
C TYR A 157 -3.92 -3.71 -12.81
N ASP A 158 -4.35 -3.91 -11.57
CA ASP A 158 -5.54 -4.71 -11.30
C ASP A 158 -6.67 -3.97 -10.54
N LEU A 159 -6.38 -2.96 -9.72
CA LEU A 159 -7.41 -2.28 -8.93
C LEU A 159 -8.46 -1.57 -9.82
N GLY A 160 -8.00 -0.84 -10.84
CA GLY A 160 -8.88 -0.06 -11.71
C GLY A 160 -9.62 -0.89 -12.76
N THR A 161 -9.29 -2.18 -12.91
CA THR A 161 -9.90 -3.08 -13.90
C THR A 161 -10.83 -4.12 -13.28
N SER A 162 -10.95 -4.15 -11.97
CA SER A 162 -11.79 -5.11 -11.25
C SER A 162 -13.24 -4.60 -11.13
N ASP A 163 -14.15 -5.24 -11.86
CA ASP A 163 -15.58 -4.95 -11.76
C ASP A 163 -16.15 -5.35 -10.40
N THR A 164 -15.67 -6.41 -9.79
CA THR A 164 -16.07 -6.82 -8.44
C THR A 164 -15.70 -5.77 -7.41
N LEU A 165 -14.47 -5.23 -7.49
CA LEU A 165 -14.07 -4.13 -6.61
C LEU A 165 -14.96 -2.91 -6.81
N ALA A 166 -15.18 -2.52 -8.05
CA ALA A 166 -16.00 -1.34 -8.38
C ALA A 166 -17.43 -1.46 -7.84
N ARG A 167 -18.09 -2.61 -8.03
CA ARG A 167 -19.43 -2.87 -7.48
C ARG A 167 -19.42 -2.90 -5.97
N GLY A 168 -18.48 -3.66 -5.35
CA GLY A 168 -18.38 -3.77 -3.90
C GLY A 168 -18.17 -2.42 -3.20
N ILE A 169 -17.35 -1.54 -3.79
CA ILE A 169 -17.16 -0.17 -3.28
C ILE A 169 -18.46 0.64 -3.39
N SER A 170 -19.18 0.53 -4.51
CA SER A 170 -20.47 1.21 -4.67
C SER A 170 -21.47 0.75 -3.61
N ASP A 171 -21.63 -0.55 -3.45
CA ASP A 171 -22.56 -1.16 -2.49
C ASP A 171 -22.23 -0.77 -1.05
N ALA A 172 -20.95 -0.86 -0.67
CA ALA A 172 -20.48 -0.47 0.66
C ALA A 172 -20.70 1.03 0.93
N TYR A 173 -20.41 1.88 -0.05
CA TYR A 173 -20.63 3.31 0.09
C TYR A 173 -22.11 3.63 0.39
N TYR A 174 -23.05 3.00 -0.33
CA TYR A 174 -24.47 3.20 -0.09
C TYR A 174 -25.00 2.49 1.16
N ALA A 175 -24.28 1.48 1.65
CA ALA A 175 -24.54 0.88 2.96
C ALA A 175 -24.02 1.74 4.12
N GLY A 176 -23.30 2.85 3.84
CA GLY A 176 -22.80 3.79 4.85
C GLY A 176 -21.35 3.55 5.27
N SER A 177 -20.62 2.67 4.59
CA SER A 177 -19.20 2.43 4.86
C SER A 177 -18.35 3.66 4.51
N ILE A 178 -17.31 3.88 5.31
CA ILE A 178 -16.26 4.87 5.01
C ILE A 178 -15.29 4.24 4.01
N ILE A 179 -15.04 4.94 2.89
CA ILE A 179 -14.11 4.49 1.87
C ILE A 179 -12.85 5.34 1.92
N GLY A 180 -11.70 4.72 2.22
CA GLY A 180 -10.37 5.32 2.18
C GLY A 180 -9.50 4.70 1.10
N ALA A 181 -8.56 5.48 0.56
CA ALA A 181 -7.60 4.98 -0.42
C ALA A 181 -6.32 5.81 -0.41
N ILE A 182 -5.18 5.19 -0.67
CA ILE A 182 -3.87 5.87 -0.69
C ILE A 182 -3.10 5.52 -1.96
N CYS A 183 -2.23 6.43 -2.43
CA CYS A 183 -1.27 6.22 -3.52
C CYS A 183 -1.96 5.77 -4.82
N HIS A 184 -1.78 4.50 -5.23
CA HIS A 184 -2.49 3.88 -6.35
C HIS A 184 -3.87 3.33 -5.97
N GLY A 185 -4.20 3.26 -4.68
CA GLY A 185 -5.51 2.78 -4.20
C GLY A 185 -6.72 3.49 -4.82
N PRO A 186 -6.72 4.82 -5.04
CA PRO A 186 -7.81 5.53 -5.71
C PRO A 186 -8.17 5.01 -7.10
N LEU A 187 -7.29 4.24 -7.76
CA LEU A 187 -7.62 3.56 -9.02
C LEU A 187 -8.78 2.57 -8.86
N GLY A 188 -8.94 1.95 -7.68
CA GLY A 188 -10.08 1.09 -7.37
C GLY A 188 -11.43 1.80 -7.37
N LEU A 189 -11.45 3.15 -7.33
CA LEU A 189 -12.67 3.95 -7.30
C LEU A 189 -13.15 4.38 -8.69
N ILE A 190 -12.32 4.27 -9.73
CA ILE A 190 -12.61 4.91 -11.03
C ILE A 190 -13.83 4.33 -11.76
N ASN A 191 -14.13 3.05 -11.52
CA ASN A 191 -15.26 2.35 -12.12
C ASN A 191 -16.44 2.16 -11.15
N ALA A 192 -16.29 2.54 -9.87
CA ALA A 192 -17.41 2.57 -8.92
C ALA A 192 -18.46 3.59 -9.38
N LYS A 193 -19.74 3.24 -9.24
CA LYS A 193 -20.86 4.03 -9.76
C LYS A 193 -21.76 4.55 -8.65
N ASP A 194 -22.35 5.71 -8.87
CA ASP A 194 -23.48 6.20 -8.10
C ASP A 194 -24.80 5.56 -8.57
N LEU A 195 -25.89 5.84 -7.86
CA LEU A 195 -27.22 5.32 -8.18
C LEU A 195 -27.74 5.74 -9.56
N ASN A 196 -27.14 6.78 -10.16
CA ASN A 196 -27.46 7.26 -11.49
C ASN A 196 -26.50 6.73 -12.58
N GLY A 197 -25.63 5.76 -12.23
CA GLY A 197 -24.65 5.18 -13.14
C GLY A 197 -23.44 6.07 -13.45
N ARG A 198 -23.30 7.24 -12.79
CA ARG A 198 -22.13 8.11 -12.92
C ARG A 198 -21.02 7.61 -12.02
N THR A 199 -19.78 7.97 -12.32
CA THR A 199 -18.65 7.62 -11.46
C THR A 199 -18.85 8.16 -10.04
N LEU A 200 -18.69 7.29 -9.02
CA LEU A 200 -18.91 7.61 -7.60
C LEU A 200 -18.08 8.81 -7.13
N ILE A 201 -16.90 8.99 -7.70
CA ILE A 201 -15.98 10.10 -7.38
C ILE A 201 -16.26 11.39 -8.14
N LYS A 202 -17.28 11.41 -9.02
CA LYS A 202 -17.66 12.62 -9.75
C LYS A 202 -18.03 13.75 -8.79
N ASP A 203 -17.55 14.95 -9.09
CA ASP A 203 -17.77 16.18 -8.30
C ASP A 203 -17.23 16.11 -6.85
N ARG A 204 -16.35 15.14 -6.55
CA ARG A 204 -15.67 15.00 -5.26
C ARG A 204 -14.21 15.45 -5.34
N ARG A 205 -13.74 16.03 -4.25
CA ARG A 205 -12.30 16.36 -4.11
C ARG A 205 -11.57 15.11 -3.68
N ILE A 206 -10.70 14.61 -4.55
CA ILE A 206 -9.84 13.44 -4.29
C ILE A 206 -8.41 13.78 -4.68
N THR A 207 -7.47 13.09 -4.05
CA THR A 207 -6.06 13.06 -4.46
C THR A 207 -5.70 11.67 -4.94
N GLY A 208 -4.75 11.57 -5.82
CA GLY A 208 -4.27 10.29 -6.36
C GLY A 208 -2.93 10.47 -7.05
N VAL A 209 -2.36 9.37 -7.54
CA VAL A 209 -1.12 9.38 -8.31
C VAL A 209 -1.34 10.14 -9.62
N THR A 210 -0.47 11.12 -9.89
CA THR A 210 -0.53 11.92 -11.11
C THR A 210 -0.07 11.12 -12.34
N ASN A 211 -0.49 11.57 -13.55
CA ASN A 211 -0.04 10.96 -14.80
C ASN A 211 1.48 10.94 -14.94
N CYS A 212 2.19 11.98 -14.48
CA CYS A 212 3.66 11.99 -14.49
C CYS A 212 4.28 10.81 -13.74
N LEU A 213 3.73 10.43 -12.59
CA LEU A 213 4.21 9.28 -11.84
C LEU A 213 3.84 7.96 -12.51
N LEU A 214 2.70 7.89 -13.20
CA LEU A 214 2.29 6.72 -13.99
C LEU A 214 3.15 6.51 -15.23
N TYR A 215 3.67 7.58 -15.86
CA TYR A 215 4.53 7.49 -17.04
C TYR A 215 5.97 7.08 -16.73
N THR A 216 6.42 7.17 -15.49
CA THR A 216 7.78 6.77 -15.10
C THR A 216 7.93 5.27 -14.83
N SER A 217 6.82 4.53 -14.84
CA SER A 217 6.80 3.08 -14.65
C SER A 217 5.92 2.39 -15.70
N PRO A 218 6.29 1.20 -16.17
CA PRO A 218 5.45 0.46 -17.10
C PRO A 218 4.09 0.18 -16.47
N SER A 219 3.03 0.63 -17.16
CA SER A 219 1.64 0.46 -16.73
C SER A 219 0.79 -0.03 -17.90
N PRO A 220 -0.22 -0.88 -17.68
CA PRO A 220 -1.16 -1.30 -18.71
C PRO A 220 -1.86 -0.14 -19.44
N ARG A 221 -1.87 1.05 -18.84
CA ARG A 221 -2.47 2.26 -19.43
C ARG A 221 -1.58 2.90 -20.51
N ASP A 222 -0.27 2.64 -20.50
CA ASP A 222 0.67 3.23 -21.48
C ASP A 222 0.51 2.64 -22.88
N SER A 223 -0.21 1.53 -23.02
CA SER A 223 -0.47 0.85 -24.28
C SER A 223 -1.67 1.40 -25.07
N ARG A 224 -2.36 2.41 -24.55
CA ARG A 224 -3.51 3.05 -25.22
C ARG A 224 -3.09 4.35 -25.93
N LYS A 225 -2.11 4.27 -26.80
CA LYS A 225 -1.83 5.29 -27.79
C LYS A 225 -2.25 4.78 -29.16
#